data_c6a30cc86af8a28b1a19d6d46940d18d
#
_entry.id   c6a30cc86af8a28b1a19d6d46940d18d
#
_cell.length_a   1.000
_cell.length_b   1.000
_cell.length_c   1.000
_cell.angle_alpha   90.00
_cell.angle_beta   90.00
_cell.angle_gamma   90.00
#
_symmetry.space_group_name_H-M   'P 1'
#
loop_
_entity.id
_entity.type
_entity.pdbx_description
1 polymer ?
#
loop_
_entity_poly.entity_id
_entity_poly.type
_entity_poly.pdbx_seq_one_letter_code
_entity_poly.pdbx_strand_id
1 'polypeptide(L)'
;MTSARRLSALLILLLLAACGSSPPRSRPVQHGGSTAGTSSSGRWSDDTNKPQHSRYHDADDSVPSGPPPDLSKLVEPVPKVEPRSLYGNKSPYSVLGQSYTVLPTAHGYVERGIASFYGNKFHKYKTSNLEDYDMYQFSAAHKTLPLPSFARVTNLQNGKSVVVRINDRGPFMQNRLIDLSYAAAVKIGIWPRGTGLVEVRAIDPGEPLQELPPAQDVKAAGQVGPGIYLQVGAFSDMANADRVADRLRQANFAPVQVVDIQVGGHSVRRVRVGPLADVERADEVTDKIENMGLPRPQVAVD
;
A
#
# COMPACT_ATOMS: atom_id res chain seq x y z
N MET A 1 -0.82 -51.18 -48.67
CA MET A 1 -0.19 -50.42 -49.75
C MET A 1 0.43 -49.18 -49.09
N THR A 2 1.69 -49.25 -48.65
CA THR A 2 2.91 -48.70 -49.29
C THR A 2 2.79 -47.21 -49.59
N SER A 3 3.57 -46.32 -49.00
CA SER A 3 4.99 -46.01 -49.14
C SER A 3 5.34 -44.82 -48.30
N ALA A 4 6.23 -44.75 -47.39
CA ALA A 4 7.70 -44.70 -47.46
C ALA A 4 8.29 -43.28 -47.71
N ARG A 5 9.04 -42.80 -46.69
CA ARG A 5 10.33 -42.10 -46.68
C ARG A 5 10.48 -40.72 -47.35
N ARG A 6 11.03 -39.75 -46.56
CA ARG A 6 12.45 -39.32 -46.72
C ARG A 6 12.90 -38.45 -45.53
N LEU A 7 13.98 -38.91 -44.91
CA LEU A 7 14.91 -38.13 -44.07
C LEU A 7 15.66 -37.12 -44.98
N SER A 8 15.96 -35.96 -44.45
CA SER A 8 17.09 -35.15 -44.88
C SER A 8 17.74 -34.51 -43.66
N ALA A 9 18.89 -35.08 -43.32
CA ALA A 9 19.84 -34.49 -42.37
C ALA A 9 20.57 -33.34 -43.06
N LEU A 10 20.71 -32.21 -42.44
CA LEU A 10 21.65 -31.16 -42.82
C LEU A 10 22.59 -30.85 -41.66
N LEU A 11 23.81 -31.24 -41.87
CA LEU A 11 25.01 -31.01 -41.09
C LEU A 11 25.46 -29.57 -41.32
N ILE A 12 25.63 -28.73 -40.29
CA ILE A 12 26.31 -27.45 -40.40
C ILE A 12 27.43 -27.34 -39.37
N LEU A 13 28.58 -27.11 -39.93
CA LEU A 13 29.94 -27.00 -39.40
C LEU A 13 30.08 -26.02 -38.22
N LEU A 14 30.84 -26.46 -37.23
CA LEU A 14 31.52 -25.63 -36.24
C LEU A 14 32.62 -24.80 -36.91
N LEU A 15 32.62 -23.51 -36.67
CA LEU A 15 33.78 -22.64 -36.82
C LEU A 15 34.16 -22.08 -35.45
N LEU A 16 35.24 -22.61 -34.90
CA LEU A 16 35.96 -22.07 -33.74
C LEU A 16 36.79 -20.86 -34.21
N ALA A 17 36.48 -19.69 -33.64
CA ALA A 17 37.37 -18.54 -33.70
C ALA A 17 37.93 -18.25 -32.31
N ALA A 18 39.19 -18.56 -32.11
CA ALA A 18 39.98 -18.18 -30.96
C ALA A 18 40.32 -16.70 -31.07
N CYS A 19 40.04 -15.92 -30.04
CA CYS A 19 40.57 -14.58 -29.86
C CYS A 19 41.33 -14.47 -28.53
N GLY A 20 42.57 -14.06 -28.64
CA GLY A 20 43.58 -14.05 -27.63
C GLY A 20 43.32 -13.04 -26.52
N SER A 21 43.77 -13.44 -25.36
CA SER A 21 43.86 -12.65 -24.13
C SER A 21 45.08 -11.74 -24.18
N SER A 22 44.88 -10.44 -24.01
CA SER A 22 45.95 -9.48 -23.72
C SER A 22 45.98 -9.18 -22.22
N PRO A 23 47.17 -9.09 -21.58
CA PRO A 23 47.31 -8.86 -20.16
C PRO A 23 47.09 -7.38 -19.80
N PRO A 24 46.63 -7.07 -18.57
CA PRO A 24 46.44 -5.68 -18.14
C PRO A 24 47.78 -4.97 -17.85
N ARG A 25 47.91 -3.79 -18.44
CA ARG A 25 49.03 -2.87 -18.14
C ARG A 25 48.82 -2.23 -16.77
N SER A 26 49.75 -2.44 -15.85
CA SER A 26 49.92 -1.72 -14.60
C SER A 26 50.20 -0.24 -14.86
N ARG A 27 49.42 0.66 -14.25
CA ARG A 27 49.72 2.10 -14.16
C ARG A 27 50.49 2.39 -12.88
N PRO A 28 51.45 3.35 -12.89
CA PRO A 28 52.24 3.70 -11.71
C PRO A 28 51.45 4.54 -10.71
N VAL A 29 51.66 4.23 -9.46
CA VAL A 29 51.15 4.99 -8.30
C VAL A 29 51.94 6.31 -8.24
N GLN A 30 51.23 7.44 -8.35
CA GLN A 30 51.77 8.75 -7.95
C GLN A 30 51.21 9.09 -6.57
N HIS A 31 52.15 9.21 -5.63
CA HIS A 31 51.91 9.90 -4.37
C HIS A 31 52.07 11.41 -4.61
N GLY A 32 51.12 12.18 -4.12
CA GLY A 32 51.31 13.62 -4.03
C GLY A 32 50.04 14.42 -3.87
N GLY A 33 49.88 15.06 -2.72
CA GLY A 33 49.17 16.32 -2.58
C GLY A 33 47.81 16.23 -1.88
N SER A 34 47.83 16.44 -0.56
CA SER A 34 46.66 16.89 0.21
C SER A 34 46.19 18.23 -0.34
N THR A 35 45.02 18.23 -0.96
CA THR A 35 44.22 19.44 -1.16
C THR A 35 42.89 19.26 -0.43
N ALA A 36 42.59 20.25 0.41
CA ALA A 36 41.38 20.36 1.17
C ALA A 36 40.16 20.07 0.28
N GLY A 37 39.41 19.01 0.62
CA GLY A 37 38.20 18.66 -0.06
C GLY A 37 37.14 19.73 0.19
N THR A 38 36.86 20.52 -0.82
CA THR A 38 35.60 21.26 -0.92
C THR A 38 34.50 20.25 -0.89
N SER A 39 33.77 20.17 0.20
CA SER A 39 32.52 19.43 0.27
C SER A 39 31.57 20.05 -0.74
N SER A 40 31.54 19.51 -1.96
CA SER A 40 30.41 19.72 -2.86
C SER A 40 29.21 19.09 -2.18
N SER A 41 28.40 19.90 -1.54
CA SER A 41 27.02 19.54 -1.20
C SER A 41 26.30 19.31 -2.54
N GLY A 42 26.50 18.14 -3.12
CA GLY A 42 25.75 17.67 -4.26
C GLY A 42 24.29 17.71 -3.82
N ARG A 43 23.58 18.71 -4.34
CA ARG A 43 22.14 18.82 -4.10
C ARG A 43 21.52 17.56 -4.65
N TRP A 44 21.20 16.62 -3.76
CA TRP A 44 20.49 15.41 -4.15
C TRP A 44 19.20 15.82 -4.87
N SER A 45 18.95 15.33 -6.08
CA SER A 45 17.73 15.58 -6.83
C SER A 45 17.07 14.26 -7.19
N ASP A 46 15.81 14.13 -6.82
CA ASP A 46 14.99 13.02 -7.23
C ASP A 46 14.71 13.08 -8.74
N ASP A 47 15.05 12.03 -9.46
CA ASP A 47 14.74 11.89 -10.89
C ASP A 47 13.41 11.14 -11.09
N THR A 48 12.34 11.90 -11.21
CA THR A 48 10.98 11.36 -11.40
C THR A 48 10.77 10.64 -12.75
N ASN A 49 11.73 10.74 -13.67
CA ASN A 49 11.69 10.00 -14.94
C ASN A 49 12.18 8.57 -14.82
N LYS A 50 12.88 8.24 -13.73
CA LYS A 50 13.30 6.87 -13.48
C LYS A 50 12.13 5.97 -13.11
N PRO A 51 12.15 4.69 -13.54
CA PRO A 51 11.20 3.71 -13.05
C PRO A 51 11.23 3.61 -11.52
N GLN A 52 10.09 3.40 -10.89
CA GLN A 52 9.95 3.40 -9.43
C GLN A 52 10.94 2.46 -8.72
N HIS A 53 11.20 1.27 -9.30
CA HIS A 53 12.12 0.28 -8.73
C HIS A 53 13.60 0.71 -8.73
N SER A 54 13.99 1.67 -9.56
CA SER A 54 15.35 2.19 -9.66
C SER A 54 15.50 3.63 -9.19
N ARG A 55 14.40 4.23 -8.75
CA ARG A 55 14.34 5.62 -8.32
C ARG A 55 14.86 5.79 -6.89
N TYR A 56 14.53 4.84 -6.02
CA TYR A 56 14.88 4.92 -4.61
C TYR A 56 16.28 4.36 -4.34
N HIS A 57 16.99 5.01 -3.43
CA HIS A 57 18.35 4.60 -3.05
C HIS A 57 18.34 3.29 -2.25
N ASP A 58 17.40 3.14 -1.34
CA ASP A 58 17.30 1.99 -0.45
C ASP A 58 16.42 0.89 -1.04
N ALA A 59 16.83 -0.37 -0.89
CA ALA A 59 16.05 -1.52 -1.34
C ALA A 59 14.79 -1.70 -0.47
N ASP A 60 14.98 -1.66 0.86
CA ASP A 60 13.92 -1.85 1.85
C ASP A 60 13.60 -0.55 2.57
N ASP A 61 12.37 -0.42 3.04
CA ASP A 61 11.98 0.72 3.86
C ASP A 61 12.38 0.51 5.31
N SER A 62 12.68 1.60 6.00
CA SER A 62 13.13 1.60 7.38
C SER A 62 12.69 2.86 8.10
N VAL A 63 12.93 2.91 9.40
CA VAL A 63 12.78 4.12 10.22
C VAL A 63 14.11 4.45 10.91
N PRO A 64 14.31 5.67 11.39
CA PRO A 64 15.50 6.03 12.15
C PRO A 64 15.69 5.10 13.36
N SER A 65 16.94 4.75 13.65
CA SER A 65 17.31 3.85 14.76
C SER A 65 17.18 4.51 16.15
N GLY A 66 16.84 5.81 16.21
CA GLY A 66 16.67 6.57 17.44
C GLY A 66 15.26 6.52 18.01
N PRO A 67 14.99 7.30 19.08
CA PRO A 67 13.65 7.45 19.61
C PRO A 67 12.71 8.05 18.55
N PRO A 68 11.38 7.80 18.68
CA PRO A 68 10.42 8.41 17.77
C PRO A 68 10.47 9.94 17.84
N PRO A 69 9.99 10.64 16.78
CA PRO A 69 10.01 12.09 16.74
C PRO A 69 9.23 12.71 17.89
N ASP A 70 9.70 13.86 18.35
CA ASP A 70 8.97 14.67 19.33
C ASP A 70 7.73 15.29 18.66
N LEU A 71 6.60 14.66 18.89
CA LEU A 71 5.31 15.06 18.30
C LEU A 71 4.80 16.40 18.83
N SER A 72 5.31 16.89 19.96
CA SER A 72 4.87 18.17 20.54
C SER A 72 5.19 19.37 19.65
N LYS A 73 6.17 19.21 18.76
CA LYS A 73 6.61 20.24 17.80
C LYS A 73 5.90 20.14 16.44
N LEU A 74 5.10 19.12 16.23
CA LEU A 74 4.42 18.88 14.96
C LEU A 74 2.98 19.36 15.03
N VAL A 75 2.59 20.14 14.04
CA VAL A 75 1.23 20.68 13.93
C VAL A 75 0.48 19.88 12.85
N GLU A 76 -0.74 19.49 13.18
CA GLU A 76 -1.62 18.86 12.18
C GLU A 76 -1.97 19.85 11.07
N PRO A 77 -2.05 19.39 9.81
CA PRO A 77 -2.46 20.26 8.73
C PRO A 77 -3.90 20.74 8.97
N VAL A 78 -4.09 22.04 8.78
CA VAL A 78 -5.44 22.63 8.83
C VAL A 78 -6.12 22.35 7.47
N PRO A 79 -7.25 21.63 7.45
CA PRO A 79 -7.96 21.37 6.22
C PRO A 79 -8.39 22.68 5.55
N LYS A 80 -8.08 22.80 4.26
CA LYS A 80 -8.42 23.97 3.44
C LYS A 80 -8.77 23.54 2.02
N VAL A 81 -9.52 24.37 1.31
CA VAL A 81 -9.78 24.12 -0.11
C VAL A 81 -8.49 24.31 -0.87
N GLU A 82 -8.02 23.27 -1.52
CA GLU A 82 -6.85 23.30 -2.42
C GLU A 82 -7.26 22.89 -3.83
N PRO A 83 -6.66 23.49 -4.86
CA PRO A 83 -6.90 23.05 -6.22
C PRO A 83 -6.38 21.61 -6.40
N ARG A 84 -7.12 20.83 -7.19
CA ARG A 84 -6.69 19.49 -7.54
C ARG A 84 -5.33 19.54 -8.23
N SER A 85 -4.37 18.75 -7.77
CA SER A 85 -3.04 18.67 -8.36
C SER A 85 -3.10 18.20 -9.82
N LEU A 86 -2.26 18.78 -10.67
CA LEU A 86 -2.09 18.32 -12.06
C LEU A 86 -1.49 16.92 -12.13
N TYR A 87 -0.72 16.53 -11.12
CA TYR A 87 -0.04 15.25 -11.03
C TYR A 87 -0.69 14.32 -10.01
N GLY A 88 -0.55 13.02 -10.22
CA GLY A 88 -1.09 11.99 -9.33
C GLY A 88 -2.61 11.76 -9.42
N ASN A 89 -3.34 12.54 -10.24
CA ASN A 89 -4.80 12.45 -10.39
C ASN A 89 -5.26 11.86 -11.74
N LYS A 90 -4.33 11.31 -12.53
CA LYS A 90 -4.72 10.55 -13.73
C LYS A 90 -5.63 9.38 -13.33
N SER A 91 -6.74 9.21 -14.04
CA SER A 91 -7.71 8.15 -13.76
C SER A 91 -8.25 7.55 -15.06
N PRO A 92 -8.29 6.20 -15.21
CA PRO A 92 -7.63 5.26 -14.30
C PRO A 92 -6.09 5.31 -14.41
N TYR A 93 -5.41 4.74 -13.40
CA TYR A 93 -3.97 4.52 -13.44
C TYR A 93 -3.65 3.08 -13.02
N SER A 94 -2.50 2.55 -13.42
CA SER A 94 -2.14 1.16 -13.12
C SER A 94 -0.77 1.06 -12.45
N VAL A 95 -0.67 0.24 -11.41
CA VAL A 95 0.57 -0.08 -10.71
C VAL A 95 0.59 -1.57 -10.41
N LEU A 96 1.71 -2.25 -10.66
CA LEU A 96 1.90 -3.68 -10.42
C LEU A 96 0.77 -4.54 -11.03
N GLY A 97 0.30 -4.18 -12.22
CA GLY A 97 -0.78 -4.91 -12.91
C GLY A 97 -2.19 -4.65 -12.40
N GLN A 98 -2.36 -3.88 -11.33
CA GLN A 98 -3.67 -3.48 -10.79
C GLN A 98 -4.08 -2.10 -11.29
N SER A 99 -5.36 -1.93 -11.60
CA SER A 99 -5.93 -0.65 -12.05
C SER A 99 -6.71 0.01 -10.93
N TYR A 100 -6.52 1.32 -10.78
CA TYR A 100 -7.16 2.12 -9.74
C TYR A 100 -7.87 3.31 -10.37
N THR A 101 -9.09 3.60 -9.89
CA THR A 101 -9.89 4.75 -10.31
C THR A 101 -9.86 5.81 -9.22
N VAL A 102 -9.36 7.00 -9.56
CA VAL A 102 -9.38 8.15 -8.63
C VAL A 102 -10.81 8.66 -8.52
N LEU A 103 -11.25 8.86 -7.29
CA LEU A 103 -12.57 9.40 -6.98
C LEU A 103 -12.72 10.84 -7.52
N PRO A 104 -13.90 11.22 -7.98
CA PRO A 104 -14.16 12.58 -8.44
C PRO A 104 -14.07 13.62 -7.30
N THR A 105 -14.40 13.21 -6.08
CA THR A 105 -14.36 14.03 -4.87
C THR A 105 -13.99 13.18 -3.67
N ALA A 106 -13.48 13.82 -2.62
CA ALA A 106 -13.27 13.20 -1.32
C ALA A 106 -14.52 13.28 -0.43
N HIS A 107 -15.51 14.10 -0.81
CA HIS A 107 -16.71 14.36 -0.02
C HIS A 107 -17.42 13.07 0.41
N GLY A 108 -17.71 12.97 1.70
CA GLY A 108 -18.42 11.83 2.28
C GLY A 108 -17.63 10.51 2.31
N TYR A 109 -16.35 10.52 1.93
CA TYR A 109 -15.54 9.31 1.96
C TYR A 109 -15.28 8.86 3.39
N VAL A 110 -15.70 7.63 3.71
CA VAL A 110 -15.41 6.93 4.96
C VAL A 110 -15.14 5.47 4.64
N GLU A 111 -13.99 4.97 5.05
CA GLU A 111 -13.64 3.56 4.86
C GLU A 111 -12.83 3.04 6.06
N ARG A 112 -13.05 1.79 6.43
CA ARG A 112 -12.28 1.08 7.44
C ARG A 112 -11.38 0.05 6.77
N GLY A 113 -10.16 -0.05 7.26
CA GLY A 113 -9.19 -0.97 6.68
C GLY A 113 -7.89 -1.00 7.47
N ILE A 114 -6.87 -1.57 6.84
CA ILE A 114 -5.55 -1.69 7.42
C ILE A 114 -4.69 -0.51 6.96
N ALA A 115 -4.10 0.22 7.92
CA ALA A 115 -3.05 1.18 7.67
C ALA A 115 -1.68 0.54 7.83
N SER A 116 -0.73 0.99 7.05
CA SER A 116 0.71 0.85 7.23
C SER A 116 1.36 2.23 7.21
N PHE A 117 2.68 2.30 7.19
CA PHE A 117 3.40 3.57 7.08
C PHE A 117 4.66 3.38 6.23
N TYR A 118 5.20 4.50 5.73
CA TYR A 118 6.42 4.57 4.94
C TYR A 118 7.42 5.56 5.57
N GLY A 119 8.71 5.28 5.40
CA GLY A 119 9.78 5.91 6.17
C GLY A 119 10.94 6.43 5.33
N ASN A 120 12.16 6.03 5.71
CA ASN A 120 13.44 6.53 5.20
C ASN A 120 13.59 6.38 3.69
N LYS A 121 13.19 5.22 3.14
CA LYS A 121 13.30 4.92 1.72
C LYS A 121 12.70 6.01 0.83
N PHE A 122 11.62 6.61 1.29
CA PHE A 122 10.84 7.59 0.52
C PHE A 122 11.12 9.03 0.96
N HIS A 123 11.81 9.22 2.08
CA HIS A 123 12.06 10.55 2.64
C HIS A 123 12.83 11.43 1.66
N LYS A 124 12.33 12.66 1.41
CA LYS A 124 12.81 13.65 0.44
C LYS A 124 12.59 13.29 -1.04
N TYR A 125 12.04 12.13 -1.35
CA TYR A 125 11.60 11.84 -2.72
C TYR A 125 10.25 12.53 -3.03
N LYS A 126 9.99 12.74 -4.32
CA LYS A 126 8.74 13.34 -4.77
C LYS A 126 7.58 12.37 -4.62
N THR A 127 6.52 12.84 -4.01
CA THR A 127 5.22 12.17 -3.97
C THR A 127 4.55 12.18 -5.34
N SER A 128 3.43 11.50 -5.49
CA SER A 128 2.70 11.43 -6.75
C SER A 128 2.17 12.78 -7.23
N ASN A 129 1.97 13.76 -6.34
CA ASN A 129 1.62 15.13 -6.70
C ASN A 129 2.84 16.06 -6.81
N LEU A 130 4.06 15.50 -6.81
CA LEU A 130 5.37 16.16 -6.95
C LEU A 130 5.78 17.07 -5.77
N GLU A 131 5.20 16.90 -4.61
CA GLU A 131 5.69 17.47 -3.37
C GLU A 131 6.86 16.63 -2.81
N ASP A 132 7.71 17.22 -1.99
CA ASP A 132 8.74 16.44 -1.28
C ASP A 132 8.09 15.67 -0.12
N TYR A 133 8.31 14.35 -0.10
CA TYR A 133 7.86 13.55 1.03
C TYR A 133 8.72 13.83 2.26
N ASP A 134 8.09 14.29 3.32
CA ASP A 134 8.71 14.43 4.64
C ASP A 134 8.04 13.47 5.62
N MET A 135 8.78 12.44 6.03
CA MET A 135 8.27 11.42 6.96
C MET A 135 7.93 11.98 8.35
N TYR A 136 8.39 13.19 8.67
CA TYR A 136 8.12 13.90 9.92
C TYR A 136 6.93 14.86 9.85
N GLN A 137 6.25 14.97 8.72
CA GLN A 137 4.99 15.71 8.57
C GLN A 137 3.81 14.75 8.64
N PHE A 138 2.62 15.26 9.01
CA PHE A 138 1.40 14.45 8.99
C PHE A 138 0.80 14.40 7.60
N SER A 139 1.26 13.43 6.80
CA SER A 139 0.79 13.15 5.44
C SER A 139 0.49 11.65 5.26
N ALA A 140 -0.15 11.33 4.14
CA ALA A 140 -0.41 9.93 3.80
C ALA A 140 -0.56 9.72 2.29
N ALA A 141 -0.40 8.44 1.88
CA ALA A 141 -0.69 7.96 0.55
C ALA A 141 -2.01 7.19 0.52
N HIS A 142 -2.84 7.44 -0.50
CA HIS A 142 -4.11 6.77 -0.70
C HIS A 142 -4.35 6.46 -2.17
N LYS A 143 -4.95 5.27 -2.45
CA LYS A 143 -5.13 4.79 -3.82
C LYS A 143 -6.09 5.64 -4.65
N THR A 144 -7.20 6.06 -4.05
CA THR A 144 -8.36 6.56 -4.81
C THR A 144 -8.78 7.99 -4.45
N LEU A 145 -8.46 8.50 -3.26
CA LEU A 145 -8.79 9.88 -2.91
C LEU A 145 -8.11 10.88 -3.85
N PRO A 146 -8.77 11.99 -4.25
CA PRO A 146 -8.12 13.02 -5.06
C PRO A 146 -6.97 13.68 -4.31
N LEU A 147 -5.91 14.06 -5.04
CA LEU A 147 -4.74 14.75 -4.47
C LEU A 147 -4.77 16.25 -4.81
N PRO A 148 -4.52 17.12 -3.85
CA PRO A 148 -4.49 16.82 -2.43
C PRO A 148 -5.91 16.73 -1.84
N SER A 149 -6.04 16.04 -0.73
CA SER A 149 -7.22 16.04 0.14
C SER A 149 -6.81 15.91 1.60
N PHE A 150 -7.73 16.06 2.52
CA PHE A 150 -7.47 15.91 3.94
C PHE A 150 -8.34 14.79 4.50
N ALA A 151 -7.80 14.04 5.44
CA ALA A 151 -8.53 12.98 6.12
C ALA A 151 -8.15 12.91 7.60
N ARG A 152 -9.14 12.57 8.44
CA ARG A 152 -8.88 12.10 9.79
C ARG A 152 -8.69 10.59 9.73
N VAL A 153 -7.59 10.13 10.28
CA VAL A 153 -7.30 8.69 10.42
C VAL A 153 -7.37 8.35 11.90
N THR A 154 -8.27 7.43 12.24
CA THR A 154 -8.50 6.99 13.61
C THR A 154 -8.09 5.54 13.75
N ASN A 155 -7.20 5.24 14.69
CA ASN A 155 -6.84 3.88 15.05
C ASN A 155 -8.00 3.27 15.88
N LEU A 156 -8.61 2.22 15.33
CA LEU A 156 -9.81 1.59 15.91
C LEU A 156 -9.51 0.77 17.17
N GLN A 157 -8.23 0.48 17.46
CA GLN A 157 -7.84 -0.29 18.65
C GLN A 157 -7.64 0.59 19.89
N ASN A 158 -7.28 1.87 19.72
CA ASN A 158 -6.95 2.75 20.83
C ASN A 158 -7.64 4.12 20.77
N GLY A 159 -8.43 4.38 19.72
CA GLY A 159 -9.17 5.63 19.52
C GLY A 159 -8.33 6.87 19.18
N LYS A 160 -7.00 6.75 19.12
CA LYS A 160 -6.16 7.88 18.75
C LYS A 160 -6.37 8.25 17.29
N SER A 161 -6.38 9.55 17.02
CA SER A 161 -6.56 10.05 15.65
C SER A 161 -5.50 11.10 15.27
N VAL A 162 -5.37 11.31 13.98
CA VAL A 162 -4.53 12.35 13.37
C VAL A 162 -5.19 12.86 12.10
N VAL A 163 -5.11 14.18 11.88
CA VAL A 163 -5.43 14.75 10.57
C VAL A 163 -4.19 14.66 9.70
N VAL A 164 -4.35 14.11 8.50
CA VAL A 164 -3.28 13.99 7.51
C VAL A 164 -3.67 14.65 6.20
N ARG A 165 -2.67 15.15 5.49
CA ARG A 165 -2.84 15.60 4.10
C ARG A 165 -2.50 14.45 3.16
N ILE A 166 -3.46 14.06 2.34
CA ILE A 166 -3.28 13.01 1.34
C ILE A 166 -2.64 13.65 0.10
N ASN A 167 -1.38 13.33 -0.14
CA ASN A 167 -0.59 13.93 -1.22
C ASN A 167 0.17 12.89 -2.07
N ASP A 168 -0.06 11.59 -1.80
CA ASP A 168 0.62 10.53 -2.52
C ASP A 168 -0.30 9.38 -2.90
N ARG A 169 0.17 8.50 -3.83
CA ARG A 169 -0.49 7.27 -4.28
C ARG A 169 0.13 6.04 -3.63
N GLY A 170 -0.73 5.16 -3.19
CA GLY A 170 -0.44 3.93 -2.47
C GLY A 170 -1.49 3.68 -1.40
N PRO A 171 -1.32 2.66 -0.59
CA PRO A 171 -0.33 1.57 -0.67
C PRO A 171 -0.63 0.60 -1.82
N PHE A 172 0.43 0.08 -2.44
CA PHE A 172 0.29 -0.95 -3.48
C PHE A 172 0.54 -2.36 -2.95
N MET A 173 0.86 -2.47 -1.67
CA MET A 173 0.85 -3.74 -0.95
C MET A 173 -0.58 -4.23 -0.72
N GLN A 174 -0.73 -5.54 -0.65
CA GLN A 174 -2.03 -6.18 -0.45
C GLN A 174 -2.68 -5.74 0.88
N ASN A 175 -3.99 -5.77 0.90
CA ASN A 175 -4.79 -5.57 2.11
C ASN A 175 -4.58 -4.23 2.84
N ARG A 176 -3.87 -3.27 2.26
CA ARG A 176 -3.65 -1.95 2.87
C ARG A 176 -4.59 -0.93 2.27
N LEU A 177 -5.18 -0.10 3.13
CA LEU A 177 -6.07 1.01 2.75
C LEU A 177 -5.28 2.31 2.57
N ILE A 178 -4.40 2.61 3.51
CA ILE A 178 -3.68 3.86 3.60
C ILE A 178 -2.26 3.63 4.10
N ASP A 179 -1.28 4.37 3.55
CA ASP A 179 0.07 4.45 4.11
C ASP A 179 0.25 5.81 4.78
N LEU A 180 0.57 5.78 6.06
CA LEU A 180 0.81 6.96 6.86
C LEU A 180 2.28 7.38 6.80
N SER A 181 2.56 8.66 6.93
CA SER A 181 3.91 9.10 7.28
C SER A 181 4.35 8.50 8.61
N TYR A 182 5.66 8.40 8.85
CA TYR A 182 6.19 7.89 10.11
C TYR A 182 5.65 8.66 11.33
N ALA A 183 5.64 10.00 11.27
CA ALA A 183 5.10 10.82 12.36
C ALA A 183 3.61 10.55 12.62
N ALA A 184 2.81 10.38 11.57
CA ALA A 184 1.38 10.06 11.72
C ALA A 184 1.18 8.66 12.35
N ALA A 185 1.98 7.67 11.92
CA ALA A 185 1.95 6.33 12.50
C ALA A 185 2.32 6.31 13.98
N VAL A 186 3.34 7.08 14.39
CA VAL A 186 3.71 7.25 15.80
C VAL A 186 2.57 7.89 16.58
N LYS A 187 1.95 8.95 16.03
CA LYS A 187 0.89 9.69 16.72
C LYS A 187 -0.30 8.82 17.09
N ILE A 188 -0.73 7.95 16.20
CA ILE A 188 -1.90 7.10 16.46
C ILE A 188 -1.53 5.69 16.96
N GLY A 189 -0.22 5.42 17.23
CA GLY A 189 0.24 4.17 17.83
C GLY A 189 0.22 2.97 16.90
N ILE A 190 0.38 3.18 15.59
CA ILE A 190 0.64 2.12 14.61
C ILE A 190 2.12 1.71 14.66
N TRP A 191 3.04 2.68 14.76
CA TRP A 191 4.42 2.36 15.09
C TRP A 191 4.54 1.99 16.60
N PRO A 192 5.32 0.98 17.02
CA PRO A 192 6.29 0.17 16.24
C PRO A 192 5.71 -1.10 15.58
N ARG A 193 4.43 -1.41 15.72
CA ARG A 193 3.82 -2.64 15.20
C ARG A 193 3.90 -2.75 13.67
N GLY A 194 3.91 -1.62 12.95
CA GLY A 194 3.97 -1.56 11.48
C GLY A 194 2.61 -1.42 10.81
N THR A 195 1.57 -2.03 11.36
CA THR A 195 0.21 -2.01 10.82
C THR A 195 -0.83 -1.82 11.93
N GLY A 196 -2.04 -1.40 11.53
CA GLY A 196 -3.16 -1.27 12.47
C GLY A 196 -4.49 -1.06 11.75
N LEU A 197 -5.58 -1.35 12.45
CA LEU A 197 -6.93 -1.12 11.94
C LEU A 197 -7.30 0.35 12.13
N VAL A 198 -7.75 0.98 11.05
CA VAL A 198 -8.12 2.39 11.06
C VAL A 198 -9.46 2.64 10.38
N GLU A 199 -10.09 3.76 10.75
CA GLU A 199 -11.09 4.44 9.96
C GLU A 199 -10.43 5.65 9.30
N VAL A 200 -10.58 5.76 7.99
CA VAL A 200 -10.17 6.92 7.19
C VAL A 200 -11.43 7.69 6.82
N ARG A 201 -11.53 8.92 7.31
CA ARG A 201 -12.66 9.81 7.03
C ARG A 201 -12.14 11.08 6.38
N ALA A 202 -12.53 11.32 5.14
CA ALA A 202 -12.19 12.57 4.46
C ALA A 202 -12.81 13.78 5.20
N ILE A 203 -12.12 14.89 5.15
CA ILE A 203 -12.55 16.15 5.76
C ILE A 203 -12.88 17.13 4.65
N ASP A 204 -14.10 17.63 4.66
CA ASP A 204 -14.51 18.72 3.77
C ASP A 204 -14.06 20.05 4.39
N PRO A 205 -13.22 20.83 3.70
CA PRO A 205 -12.77 22.11 4.25
C PRO A 205 -13.94 23.06 4.45
N GLY A 206 -14.01 23.64 5.66
CA GLY A 206 -15.09 24.56 6.07
C GLY A 206 -16.24 23.87 6.81
N GLU A 207 -16.30 22.55 6.83
CA GLU A 207 -17.20 21.84 7.75
C GLU A 207 -16.56 21.72 9.13
N PRO A 208 -17.35 21.84 10.21
CA PRO A 208 -16.84 21.53 11.55
C PRO A 208 -16.29 20.11 11.57
N LEU A 209 -15.08 19.93 12.09
CA LEU A 209 -14.55 18.59 12.34
C LEU A 209 -15.55 17.88 13.27
N GLN A 210 -16.36 16.99 12.71
CA GLN A 210 -17.25 16.17 13.51
C GLN A 210 -16.41 15.48 14.58
N GLU A 211 -16.63 15.82 15.84
CA GLU A 211 -16.07 15.01 16.92
C GLU A 211 -16.59 13.60 16.70
N LEU A 212 -15.67 12.70 16.33
CA LEU A 212 -16.00 11.29 16.41
C LEU A 212 -16.43 11.03 17.84
N PRO A 213 -17.51 10.30 18.07
CA PRO A 213 -17.80 9.84 19.42
C PRO A 213 -16.49 9.26 19.98
N PRO A 214 -16.12 9.60 21.23
CA PRO A 214 -14.91 9.06 21.84
C PRO A 214 -14.91 7.56 21.58
N ALA A 215 -13.75 7.00 21.21
CA ALA A 215 -13.64 5.57 21.05
C ALA A 215 -14.30 4.95 22.29
N GLN A 216 -15.47 4.39 22.11
CA GLN A 216 -16.15 3.71 23.20
C GLN A 216 -15.12 2.71 23.70
N ASP A 217 -14.83 2.76 25.00
CA ASP A 217 -13.89 1.83 25.62
C ASP A 217 -14.30 0.40 25.23
N VAL A 218 -13.69 -0.10 24.19
CA VAL A 218 -13.96 -1.44 23.63
C VAL A 218 -13.66 -2.52 24.71
N LYS A 219 -12.97 -2.11 25.78
CA LYS A 219 -12.70 -2.95 26.96
C LYS A 219 -13.87 -3.11 27.92
N ALA A 220 -14.89 -2.23 27.90
CA ALA A 220 -15.92 -2.24 28.94
C ALA A 220 -17.10 -3.18 28.66
N ALA A 221 -17.27 -3.71 27.44
CA ALA A 221 -18.49 -4.44 27.07
C ALA A 221 -18.27 -5.90 26.63
N GLY A 222 -17.10 -6.50 26.81
CA GLY A 222 -16.85 -7.88 26.31
C GLY A 222 -16.99 -8.01 24.77
N GLN A 223 -17.06 -6.90 24.06
CA GLN A 223 -17.10 -6.91 22.60
C GLN A 223 -15.71 -7.23 22.06
N VAL A 224 -15.66 -8.25 21.22
CA VAL A 224 -14.51 -8.54 20.39
C VAL A 224 -14.18 -7.26 19.61
N GLY A 225 -12.95 -6.76 19.75
CA GLY A 225 -12.51 -5.57 19.00
C GLY A 225 -12.74 -5.74 17.50
N PRO A 226 -12.59 -4.67 16.70
CA PRO A 226 -12.85 -4.73 15.28
C PRO A 226 -12.09 -5.89 14.64
N GLY A 227 -12.82 -6.78 13.98
CA GLY A 227 -12.27 -7.98 13.35
C GLY A 227 -11.83 -7.72 11.91
N ILE A 228 -10.77 -8.39 11.48
CA ILE A 228 -10.34 -8.40 10.08
C ILE A 228 -11.08 -9.52 9.36
N TYR A 229 -11.81 -9.17 8.32
CA TYR A 229 -12.47 -10.13 7.44
C TYR A 229 -11.93 -9.97 6.01
N LEU A 230 -11.85 -11.07 5.30
CA LEU A 230 -11.56 -11.08 3.88
C LEU A 230 -12.85 -11.41 3.11
N GLN A 231 -13.42 -10.42 2.44
CA GLN A 231 -14.59 -10.62 1.59
C GLN A 231 -14.15 -11.17 0.23
N VAL A 232 -14.44 -12.44 0.00
CA VAL A 232 -14.04 -13.16 -1.24
C VAL A 232 -14.97 -12.83 -2.40
N GLY A 233 -16.21 -12.48 -2.10
CA GLY A 233 -17.15 -12.07 -3.12
C GLY A 233 -18.49 -11.62 -2.55
N ALA A 234 -19.27 -10.99 -3.42
CA ALA A 234 -20.66 -10.61 -3.20
C ALA A 234 -21.49 -11.12 -4.39
N PHE A 235 -22.50 -11.93 -4.14
CA PHE A 235 -23.22 -12.70 -5.14
C PHE A 235 -24.72 -12.41 -5.06
N SER A 236 -25.33 -12.08 -6.18
CA SER A 236 -26.80 -12.06 -6.32
C SER A 236 -27.37 -13.48 -6.50
N ASP A 237 -26.58 -14.40 -7.06
CA ASP A 237 -26.91 -15.82 -7.13
C ASP A 237 -26.42 -16.54 -5.86
N MET A 238 -27.38 -17.04 -5.06
CA MET A 238 -27.11 -17.71 -3.79
C MET A 238 -26.34 -19.02 -3.97
N ALA A 239 -26.62 -19.78 -5.04
CA ALA A 239 -25.90 -21.02 -5.31
C ALA A 239 -24.40 -20.80 -5.63
N ASN A 240 -24.06 -19.66 -6.25
CA ASN A 240 -22.67 -19.26 -6.46
C ASN A 240 -21.98 -18.91 -5.13
N ALA A 241 -22.66 -18.20 -4.24
CA ALA A 241 -22.13 -17.91 -2.92
C ALA A 241 -21.84 -19.18 -2.12
N ASP A 242 -22.79 -20.11 -2.10
CA ASP A 242 -22.66 -21.38 -1.37
C ASP A 242 -21.51 -22.23 -1.93
N ARG A 243 -21.37 -22.32 -3.26
CA ARG A 243 -20.24 -23.03 -3.90
C ARG A 243 -18.88 -22.44 -3.51
N VAL A 244 -18.77 -21.11 -3.47
CA VAL A 244 -17.52 -20.45 -3.05
C VAL A 244 -17.28 -20.71 -1.57
N ALA A 245 -18.28 -20.57 -0.71
CA ALA A 245 -18.16 -20.83 0.72
C ALA A 245 -17.75 -22.28 1.01
N ASP A 246 -18.35 -23.26 0.34
CA ASP A 246 -18.01 -24.68 0.52
C ASP A 246 -16.59 -24.98 0.02
N ARG A 247 -16.19 -24.39 -1.09
CA ARG A 247 -14.81 -24.51 -1.59
C ARG A 247 -13.77 -23.98 -0.59
N LEU A 248 -14.07 -22.86 0.07
CA LEU A 248 -13.24 -22.30 1.12
C LEU A 248 -13.20 -23.21 2.36
N ARG A 249 -14.34 -23.75 2.80
CA ARG A 249 -14.43 -24.69 3.93
C ARG A 249 -13.65 -25.96 3.66
N GLN A 250 -13.77 -26.54 2.46
CA GLN A 250 -13.01 -27.73 2.03
C GLN A 250 -11.50 -27.48 2.00
N ALA A 251 -11.07 -26.25 1.74
CA ALA A 251 -9.67 -25.84 1.81
C ALA A 251 -9.21 -25.45 3.25
N ASN A 252 -10.02 -25.78 4.26
CA ASN A 252 -9.76 -25.53 5.68
C ASN A 252 -9.61 -24.03 6.06
N PHE A 253 -10.26 -23.14 5.33
CA PHE A 253 -10.43 -21.78 5.82
C PHE A 253 -11.51 -21.76 6.90
N ALA A 254 -11.22 -21.14 8.03
CA ALA A 254 -12.16 -21.04 9.14
C ALA A 254 -11.92 -19.74 9.95
N PRO A 255 -13.02 -19.10 10.39
CA PRO A 255 -14.40 -19.35 9.99
C PRO A 255 -14.74 -18.77 8.60
N VAL A 256 -15.61 -19.47 7.85
CA VAL A 256 -16.20 -18.96 6.61
C VAL A 256 -17.62 -18.54 6.90
N GLN A 257 -17.89 -17.25 6.71
CA GLN A 257 -19.21 -16.65 6.95
C GLN A 257 -19.89 -16.33 5.62
N VAL A 258 -21.20 -16.54 5.60
CA VAL A 258 -22.09 -16.14 4.51
C VAL A 258 -23.11 -15.17 5.10
N VAL A 259 -23.12 -13.94 4.62
CA VAL A 259 -23.94 -12.85 5.17
C VAL A 259 -24.85 -12.29 4.08
N ASP A 260 -26.15 -12.32 4.32
CA ASP A 260 -27.13 -11.71 3.42
C ASP A 260 -27.25 -10.21 3.73
N ILE A 261 -27.14 -9.39 2.70
CA ILE A 261 -27.29 -7.92 2.78
C ILE A 261 -28.24 -7.42 1.69
N GLN A 262 -28.82 -6.24 1.91
CA GLN A 262 -29.60 -5.53 0.90
C GLN A 262 -28.74 -4.43 0.27
N VAL A 263 -28.62 -4.45 -1.06
CA VAL A 263 -27.91 -3.42 -1.82
C VAL A 263 -28.83 -2.92 -2.92
N GLY A 264 -29.24 -1.65 -2.86
CA GLY A 264 -30.13 -1.08 -3.87
C GLY A 264 -31.48 -1.82 -4.01
N GLY A 265 -32.01 -2.41 -2.92
CA GLY A 265 -33.25 -3.19 -2.94
C GLY A 265 -33.07 -4.63 -3.40
N HIS A 266 -31.86 -5.07 -3.75
CA HIS A 266 -31.57 -6.45 -4.13
C HIS A 266 -30.85 -7.18 -3.00
N SER A 267 -31.24 -8.45 -2.76
CA SER A 267 -30.54 -9.33 -1.82
C SER A 267 -29.20 -9.76 -2.44
N VAL A 268 -28.11 -9.54 -1.71
CA VAL A 268 -26.76 -9.94 -2.10
C VAL A 268 -26.14 -10.74 -0.95
N ARG A 269 -25.55 -11.88 -1.30
CA ARG A 269 -24.88 -12.75 -0.34
C ARG A 269 -23.36 -12.50 -0.38
N ARG A 270 -22.80 -12.06 0.75
CA ARG A 270 -21.35 -11.87 0.92
C ARG A 270 -20.71 -13.11 1.52
N VAL A 271 -19.64 -13.59 0.88
CA VAL A 271 -18.81 -14.68 1.40
C VAL A 271 -17.54 -14.06 2.00
N ARG A 272 -17.29 -14.35 3.28
CA ARG A 272 -16.19 -13.77 4.06
C ARG A 272 -15.40 -14.87 4.80
N VAL A 273 -14.10 -14.67 4.93
CA VAL A 273 -13.23 -15.47 5.81
C VAL A 273 -12.80 -14.57 6.97
N GLY A 274 -13.02 -15.01 8.19
CA GLY A 274 -12.69 -14.25 9.40
C GLY A 274 -13.74 -14.40 10.52
N PRO A 275 -13.49 -13.77 11.72
CA PRO A 275 -12.43 -12.80 11.95
C PRO A 275 -11.05 -13.41 11.94
N LEU A 276 -10.06 -12.69 11.39
CA LEU A 276 -8.65 -13.07 11.36
C LEU A 276 -7.92 -12.37 12.51
N ALA A 277 -6.91 -13.05 13.06
CA ALA A 277 -6.23 -12.61 14.27
C ALA A 277 -5.44 -11.32 14.09
N ASP A 278 -4.79 -11.18 12.94
CA ASP A 278 -3.88 -10.09 12.63
C ASP A 278 -3.77 -9.87 11.11
N VAL A 279 -2.96 -8.89 10.73
CA VAL A 279 -2.75 -8.48 9.35
C VAL A 279 -1.91 -9.51 8.60
N GLU A 280 -0.92 -10.11 9.23
CA GLU A 280 -0.07 -11.16 8.68
C GLU A 280 -0.91 -12.36 8.25
N ARG A 281 -1.87 -12.73 9.10
CA ARG A 281 -2.82 -13.81 8.78
C ARG A 281 -3.75 -13.43 7.63
N ALA A 282 -4.15 -12.17 7.54
CA ALA A 282 -4.96 -11.70 6.40
C ALA A 282 -4.18 -11.79 5.08
N ASP A 283 -2.91 -11.42 5.09
CA ASP A 283 -2.05 -11.51 3.91
C ASP A 283 -1.85 -12.98 3.48
N GLU A 284 -1.51 -13.87 4.41
CA GLU A 284 -1.39 -15.31 4.12
C GLU A 284 -2.68 -15.93 3.55
N VAL A 285 -3.83 -15.57 4.12
CA VAL A 285 -5.13 -16.09 3.66
C VAL A 285 -5.47 -15.53 2.28
N THR A 286 -5.14 -14.27 2.01
CA THR A 286 -5.31 -13.65 0.69
C THR A 286 -4.53 -14.42 -0.37
N ASP A 287 -3.24 -14.68 -0.15
CA ASP A 287 -2.41 -15.44 -1.09
C ASP A 287 -2.96 -16.85 -1.35
N LYS A 288 -3.42 -17.53 -0.31
CA LYS A 288 -4.02 -18.86 -0.46
C LYS A 288 -5.31 -18.82 -1.28
N ILE A 289 -6.17 -17.81 -1.10
CA ILE A 289 -7.40 -17.64 -1.86
C ILE A 289 -7.08 -17.37 -3.34
N GLU A 290 -6.11 -16.51 -3.63
CA GLU A 290 -5.67 -16.24 -5.00
C GLU A 290 -5.07 -17.49 -5.67
N ASN A 291 -4.26 -18.26 -4.95
CA ASN A 291 -3.68 -19.52 -5.43
C ASN A 291 -4.72 -20.62 -5.73
N MET A 292 -5.92 -20.52 -5.15
CA MET A 292 -7.06 -21.36 -5.50
C MET A 292 -7.74 -20.90 -6.81
N GLY A 293 -7.29 -19.82 -7.45
CA GLY A 293 -7.91 -19.23 -8.62
C GLY A 293 -9.21 -18.49 -8.33
N LEU A 294 -9.43 -18.07 -7.07
CA LEU A 294 -10.49 -17.14 -6.71
C LEU A 294 -10.00 -15.70 -6.86
N PRO A 295 -10.92 -14.73 -7.08
CA PRO A 295 -10.55 -13.32 -7.11
C PRO A 295 -9.88 -12.90 -5.80
N ARG A 296 -8.98 -11.90 -5.89
CA ARG A 296 -8.40 -11.29 -4.71
C ARG A 296 -9.49 -10.79 -3.77
N PRO A 297 -9.49 -11.22 -2.50
CA PRO A 297 -10.48 -10.77 -1.54
C PRO A 297 -10.25 -9.31 -1.15
N GLN A 298 -11.28 -8.66 -0.68
CA GLN A 298 -11.23 -7.30 -0.12
C GLN A 298 -11.25 -7.37 1.41
N VAL A 299 -10.40 -6.57 2.04
CA VAL A 299 -10.44 -6.42 3.50
C VAL A 299 -11.72 -5.70 3.89
N ALA A 300 -12.43 -6.25 4.87
CA ALA A 300 -13.52 -5.61 5.56
C ALA A 300 -13.21 -5.60 7.07
N VAL A 301 -13.50 -4.49 7.72
CA VAL A 301 -13.32 -4.31 9.16
C VAL A 301 -14.69 -3.99 9.75
N ASP A 302 -15.21 -4.91 10.56
CA ASP A 302 -16.52 -4.76 11.22
C ASP A 302 -16.32 -4.36 12.68
#